data_f4aa4f2def3fcf9ea929b70ebf3eea03
#
_entry.id   f4aa4f2def3fcf9ea929b70ebf3eea03
#
_cell.length_a   1.000
_cell.length_b   1.000
_cell.length_c   1.000
_cell.angle_alpha   90.00
_cell.angle_beta   90.00
_cell.angle_gamma   90.00
#
_symmetry.space_group_name_H-M   'P 1'
#
loop_
_entity.id
_entity.type
_entity.pdbx_description
1 polymer ?
#
loop_
_entity_poly.entity_id
_entity_poly.type
_entity_poly.pdbx_seq_one_letter_code
_entity_poly.pdbx_strand_id
1 'polypeptide(L)'
;MQQRVLIKDEYHAPRVCEKCGGIMIFKGVGEYHCEDCGFVAYDDYGKVRLYIEAHRGATAAQIESAIGVPQRTIRLMLKEG
;
A
#
# COMPACT_ATOMS: atom_id res chain seq x y z
N MET A 1 -14.46 -13.66 10.06
CA MET A 1 -14.07 -13.31 10.24
C MET A 1 -13.60 -12.61 10.03
N GLN A 2 -13.56 -12.42 9.89
CA GLN A 2 -13.11 -11.79 9.73
C GLN A 2 -12.45 -11.06 9.42
N GLN A 3 -12.29 -10.82 9.32
CA GLN A 3 -11.61 -10.22 9.21
C GLN A 3 -11.14 -9.66 8.64
N ARG A 4 -11.19 -9.57 8.40
CA ARG A 4 -10.63 -9.14 8.10
C ARG A 4 -10.16 -8.53 7.63
N VAL A 5 -10.38 -8.30 7.38
CA VAL A 5 -9.94 -7.70 7.26
C VAL A 5 -9.25 -7.01 6.81
N LEU A 6 -9.11 -6.99 6.86
CA LEU A 6 -8.10 -6.35 6.76
C LEU A 6 -7.51 -6.16 5.53
N ILE A 7 -7.82 -6.64 4.74
CA ILE A 7 -7.18 -6.62 3.76
C ILE A 7 -7.59 -6.03 2.79
N LYS A 8 -7.35 -5.75 2.65
CA LYS A 8 -7.04 -5.13 2.05
C LYS A 8 -7.02 -5.32 0.65
N ASP A 9 -7.92 -6.05 0.07
CA ASP A 9 -8.17 -6.15 -1.35
C ASP A 9 -8.53 -4.79 -1.89
N GLU A 10 -9.21 -4.00 -1.09
CA GLU A 10 -9.57 -2.66 -1.51
C GLU A 10 -8.36 -1.75 -1.64
N TYR A 11 -7.20 -2.17 -1.10
CA TYR A 11 -5.96 -1.44 -1.24
C TYR A 11 -5.01 -2.12 -2.22
N HIS A 12 -5.51 -3.11 -2.94
CA HIS A 12 -4.71 -3.83 -3.93
C HIS A 12 -3.45 -4.43 -3.31
N ALA A 13 -3.64 -5.20 -2.24
CA ALA A 13 -2.53 -5.83 -1.55
C ALA A 13 -1.81 -6.82 -2.47
N PRO A 14 -0.47 -6.75 -2.53
CA PRO A 14 0.30 -7.72 -3.32
C PRO A 14 0.33 -9.05 -2.58
N ARG A 15 -0.36 -10.05 -3.11
CA ARG A 15 -0.45 -11.36 -2.45
C ARG A 15 0.56 -12.35 -2.99
N VAL A 16 0.95 -12.17 -4.24
CA VAL A 16 1.89 -13.07 -4.90
C VAL A 16 3.05 -12.24 -5.41
N CYS A 17 4.26 -12.74 -5.19
CA CYS A 17 5.46 -12.04 -5.62
C CYS A 17 5.52 -11.99 -7.14
N GLU A 18 5.66 -10.80 -7.69
CA GLU A 18 5.72 -10.66 -9.15
C GLU A 18 7.06 -11.09 -9.72
N LYS A 19 8.06 -11.28 -8.87
CA LYS A 19 9.36 -11.74 -9.32
C LYS A 19 9.48 -13.26 -9.38
N CYS A 20 9.02 -13.93 -8.32
CA CYS A 20 9.24 -15.38 -8.23
C CYS A 20 7.97 -16.18 -8.03
N GLY A 21 6.82 -15.53 -7.83
CA GLY A 21 5.56 -16.23 -7.63
C GLY A 21 5.33 -16.73 -6.22
N GLY A 22 6.22 -16.41 -5.29
CA GLY A 22 6.06 -16.82 -3.90
C GLY A 22 4.99 -16.02 -3.18
N ILE A 23 4.78 -16.36 -1.91
CA ILE A 23 3.77 -15.71 -1.07
C ILE A 23 4.34 -14.43 -0.47
N MET A 24 3.57 -13.35 -0.57
CA MET A 24 3.95 -12.08 0.05
C MET A 24 3.41 -12.01 1.47
N ILE A 25 4.27 -11.61 2.40
CA ILE A 25 3.93 -11.52 3.81
C ILE A 25 3.82 -10.07 4.24
N PHE A 26 2.72 -9.72 4.88
CA PHE A 26 2.47 -8.36 5.37
C PHE A 26 3.43 -8.03 6.52
N LYS A 27 4.12 -6.91 6.41
CA LYS A 27 5.09 -6.48 7.43
C LYS A 27 4.67 -5.23 8.18
N GLY A 28 3.49 -4.70 7.88
CA GLY A 28 2.99 -3.50 8.54
C GLY A 28 3.08 -2.29 7.65
N VAL A 29 2.25 -1.30 7.92
CA VAL A 29 2.15 -0.03 7.19
C VAL A 29 2.18 -0.19 5.67
N GLY A 30 1.47 -1.20 5.17
CA GLY A 30 1.33 -1.40 3.73
C GLY A 30 2.53 -2.00 3.03
N GLU A 31 3.47 -2.56 3.78
CA GLU A 31 4.68 -3.15 3.21
C GLU A 31 4.58 -4.67 3.23
N TYR A 32 4.99 -5.30 2.14
CA TYR A 32 4.93 -6.75 1.98
C TYR A 32 6.27 -7.27 1.50
N HIS A 33 6.70 -8.41 2.04
CA HIS A 33 7.97 -9.02 1.67
C HIS A 33 7.74 -10.46 1.19
N CYS A 34 8.45 -10.84 0.13
CA CYS A 34 8.41 -12.21 -0.34
C CYS A 34 9.36 -13.05 0.52
N GLU A 35 8.84 -14.16 1.06
CA GLU A 35 9.66 -15.03 1.88
C GLU A 35 10.74 -15.75 1.08
N ASP A 36 10.49 -15.94 -0.21
CA ASP A 36 11.41 -16.75 -1.03
C ASP A 36 12.55 -15.95 -1.62
N CYS A 37 12.29 -14.77 -2.13
CA CYS A 37 13.33 -14.02 -2.83
C CYS A 37 13.64 -12.66 -2.21
N GLY A 38 12.87 -12.25 -1.21
CA GLY A 38 13.12 -10.96 -0.55
C GLY A 38 12.56 -9.73 -1.25
N PHE A 39 11.80 -9.94 -2.32
CA PHE A 39 11.21 -8.82 -3.04
C PHE A 39 10.25 -8.05 -2.11
N VAL A 40 10.28 -6.72 -2.19
CA VAL A 40 9.43 -5.87 -1.37
C VAL A 40 8.42 -5.17 -2.25
N ALA A 41 7.16 -5.16 -1.81
CA ALA A 41 6.10 -4.48 -2.54
C ALA A 41 5.19 -3.78 -1.55
N TYR A 42 4.31 -2.91 -2.05
CA TYR A 42 3.46 -2.08 -1.21
C TYR A 42 2.03 -2.11 -1.72
N ASP A 43 1.06 -2.06 -0.80
CA ASP A 43 -0.32 -1.84 -1.20
C ASP A 43 -0.53 -0.33 -1.33
N ASP A 44 -1.79 0.08 -1.59
CA ASP A 44 -2.08 1.50 -1.79
C ASP A 44 -1.70 2.34 -0.57
N TYR A 45 -1.92 1.79 0.62
CA TYR A 45 -1.57 2.52 1.84
C TYR A 45 -0.06 2.74 1.93
N GLY A 46 0.72 1.70 1.63
CA GLY A 46 2.17 1.82 1.65
C GLY A 46 2.68 2.81 0.63
N LYS A 47 2.08 2.79 -0.57
CA LYS A 47 2.48 3.73 -1.62
C LYS A 47 2.21 5.17 -1.22
N VAL A 48 1.06 5.43 -0.61
CA VAL A 48 0.71 6.77 -0.15
C VAL A 48 1.68 7.23 0.91
N ARG A 49 1.96 6.36 1.88
CA ARG A 49 2.88 6.70 2.96
C ARG A 49 4.27 7.07 2.42
N LEU A 50 4.79 6.26 1.52
CA LEU A 50 6.11 6.53 0.96
C LEU A 50 6.13 7.85 0.21
N TYR A 51 5.08 8.13 -0.54
CA TYR A 51 5.03 9.36 -1.29
C TYR A 51 5.00 10.57 -0.36
N ILE A 52 4.20 10.50 0.70
CA ILE A 52 4.08 11.60 1.65
C ILE A 52 5.42 11.85 2.36
N GLU A 53 6.12 10.78 2.73
CA GLU A 53 7.41 10.93 3.39
C GLU A 53 8.43 11.61 2.49
N ALA A 54 8.35 11.35 1.20
CA ALA A 54 9.27 11.97 0.25
C ALA A 54 8.83 13.35 -0.19
N HIS A 55 7.54 13.64 -0.11
CA HIS A 55 6.98 14.90 -0.60
C HIS A 55 6.07 15.50 0.45
N ARG A 56 6.66 16.02 1.51
CA ARG A 56 5.90 16.63 2.59
C ARG A 56 5.07 17.79 2.07
N GLY A 57 3.82 17.84 2.51
CA GLY A 57 2.92 18.90 2.08
C GLY A 57 2.18 18.61 0.79
N ALA A 58 2.33 17.43 0.22
CA ALA A 58 1.59 17.08 -1.00
C ALA A 58 0.10 17.01 -0.71
N THR A 59 -0.70 17.49 -1.66
CA THR A 59 -2.16 17.42 -1.55
C THR A 59 -2.65 16.05 -2.03
N ALA A 60 -3.90 15.71 -1.68
CA ALA A 60 -4.48 14.46 -2.14
C ALA A 60 -4.50 14.38 -3.67
N ALA A 61 -4.76 15.52 -4.33
CA ALA A 61 -4.77 15.55 -5.79
C ALA A 61 -3.38 15.25 -6.36
N GLN A 62 -2.35 15.78 -5.73
CA GLN A 62 -0.98 15.54 -6.18
C GLN A 62 -0.60 14.07 -6.00
N ILE A 63 -1.00 13.49 -4.88
CA ILE A 63 -0.71 12.09 -4.60
C ILE A 63 -1.41 11.19 -5.61
N GLU A 64 -2.69 11.47 -5.87
CA GLU A 64 -3.44 10.69 -6.84
C GLU A 64 -2.77 10.74 -8.21
N SER A 65 -2.35 11.93 -8.61
CA SER A 65 -1.70 12.12 -9.89
C SER A 65 -0.41 11.31 -10.00
N ALA A 66 0.31 11.20 -8.90
CA ALA A 66 1.62 10.55 -8.89
C ALA A 66 1.54 9.04 -8.81
N ILE A 67 0.63 8.50 -8.00
CA ILE A 67 0.62 7.06 -7.75
C ILE A 67 -0.67 6.36 -8.13
N GLY A 68 -1.68 7.10 -8.58
CA GLY A 68 -2.89 6.50 -9.11
C GLY A 68 -3.93 6.05 -8.10
N VAL A 69 -3.72 6.34 -6.82
CA VAL A 69 -4.71 6.00 -5.80
C VAL A 69 -5.76 7.10 -5.74
N PRO A 70 -7.07 6.76 -5.75
CA PRO A 70 -8.11 7.78 -5.77
C PRO A 70 -8.03 8.70 -4.55
N GLN A 71 -8.36 9.97 -4.76
CA GLN A 71 -8.32 10.96 -3.68
C GLN A 71 -9.17 10.55 -2.49
N ARG A 72 -10.32 9.95 -2.76
CA ARG A 72 -11.19 9.50 -1.67
C ARG A 72 -10.47 8.53 -0.75
N THR A 73 -9.77 7.58 -1.34
CA THR A 73 -9.02 6.60 -0.57
C THR A 73 -7.88 7.27 0.20
N ILE A 74 -7.18 8.20 -0.45
CA ILE A 74 -6.09 8.92 0.20
C ILE A 74 -6.60 9.70 1.40
N ARG A 75 -7.74 10.37 1.27
CA ARG A 75 -8.30 11.13 2.39
C ARG A 75 -8.67 10.25 3.56
N LEU A 76 -9.21 9.07 3.28
CA LEU A 76 -9.53 8.12 4.34
C LEU A 76 -8.27 7.68 5.07
N MET A 77 -7.21 7.41 4.32
CA MET A 77 -5.94 7.00 4.93
C MET A 77 -5.38 8.09 5.83
N LEU A 78 -5.40 9.33 5.35
CA LEU A 78 -4.89 10.46 6.12
C LEU A 78 -5.71 10.71 7.37
N LYS A 79 -7.02 10.51 7.27
CA LYS A 79 -7.90 10.72 8.40
C LYS A 79 -7.67 9.69 9.49
N GLU A 80 -7.40 8.46 9.09
CA GLU A 80 -7.17 7.39 10.05
C GLU A 80 -5.76 7.40 10.61
N GLY A 81 -4.83 7.80 9.78
CA GLY A 81 -3.44 7.77 10.17
C GLY A 81 -2.93 9.05 10.73
#